data_54ec52673f33eda14fb69dcc9814e651
#
_entry.id   54ec52673f33eda14fb69dcc9814e651
#
_cell.length_a   1.000
_cell.length_b   1.000
_cell.length_c   1.000
_cell.angle_alpha   90.00
_cell.angle_beta   90.00
_cell.angle_gamma   90.00
#
_symmetry.space_group_name_H-M   'P 1'
#
loop_
_entity.id
_entity.type
_entity.pdbx_description
1 polymer ?
#
loop_
_entity_poly.entity_id
_entity_poly.type
_entity_poly.pdbx_seq_one_letter_code
_entity_poly.pdbx_strand_id
1 'polypeptide(L)'
;MIQIEKLSFGFPAKELYKNVSFILDDGQHCAFIGSNGTGKTTMVDMIMDPEKYIYEGKIIREGSDRIGYVSQFSKEEKAQETTVFEYLSEKFVENQRETQAICARMAVEEDLEPLLEAYQNLMDAFQAMDGDNYESNIHKQLKVICIQDHVDTPLVNLSSVEYKLLQIMREMLLQPSLLIMDEPDAFLDFDNLKGLSDLINGHKGTLLVVTHNRYLLNTCFDKILHLENADIQEFDGNYIEYNNSILEKKVELQEQALEDQAEIERTVKMVQKMTDKATRIDIASFGRALKAKKTQLARAQARQIKEPFVELRQPKIQLPVIEAVSDETVLRVDDYQVAFNELLLEIVSFELHDNEKLAIDGANGTGKTTLLRDIFKGTHPAIHVAEGVELGFLSQNQGEVLNASNTIYEEFEPLGFENKKQVAAYLKDYCLEPDTLDQKINQLSGGEQNLLQVAKIALSNANVLLLDEPSSHLDIYAQLALEKAIADYQGAVLMVSHDFYNIVNCADSVLFVDDKSVRRVRMRTFRQKVYEKYFPKNYLEKEQKRKELEMKISACLKKHDIEPAAKLCEQLSNTI
;
A
#
# COMPACT_ATOMS: atom_id res chain seq x y z
N MET A 1 -10.74 -21.69 9.42
CA MET A 1 -10.28 -21.72 8.01
C MET A 1 -11.26 -20.98 7.12
N ILE A 2 -10.75 -20.18 6.16
CA ILE A 2 -11.58 -19.55 5.11
C ILE A 2 -11.15 -20.10 3.77
N GLN A 3 -12.13 -20.56 2.99
CA GLN A 3 -11.89 -21.08 1.66
C GLN A 3 -12.81 -20.37 0.66
N ILE A 4 -12.21 -19.82 -0.38
CA ILE A 4 -12.92 -19.25 -1.53
C ILE A 4 -12.73 -20.18 -2.71
N GLU A 5 -13.85 -20.59 -3.34
CA GLU A 5 -13.86 -21.51 -4.46
C GLU A 5 -14.52 -20.88 -5.69
N LYS A 6 -13.75 -20.74 -6.76
CA LYS A 6 -14.21 -20.32 -8.09
C LYS A 6 -15.09 -19.08 -8.06
N LEU A 7 -14.72 -18.09 -7.23
CA LEU A 7 -15.45 -16.85 -7.08
C LEU A 7 -15.34 -16.02 -8.34
N SER A 8 -16.47 -15.61 -8.90
CA SER A 8 -16.56 -14.63 -10.00
C SER A 8 -17.55 -13.54 -9.63
N PHE A 9 -17.12 -12.29 -9.74
CA PHE A 9 -17.93 -11.12 -9.43
C PHE A 9 -17.44 -9.89 -10.18
N GLY A 10 -18.37 -9.02 -10.54
CA GLY A 10 -18.07 -7.71 -11.12
C GLY A 10 -19.23 -6.75 -11.01
N PHE A 11 -18.93 -5.47 -11.06
CA PHE A 11 -19.93 -4.43 -11.27
C PHE A 11 -20.25 -4.32 -12.77
N PRO A 12 -21.38 -3.69 -13.17
CA PRO A 12 -21.77 -3.61 -14.59
C PRO A 12 -20.69 -3.05 -15.53
N ALA A 13 -19.79 -2.21 -15.01
CA ALA A 13 -18.73 -1.59 -15.79
C ALA A 13 -17.36 -2.29 -15.68
N LYS A 14 -17.17 -3.20 -14.68
CA LYS A 14 -15.85 -3.76 -14.39
C LYS A 14 -15.93 -5.14 -13.74
N GLU A 15 -15.33 -6.15 -14.36
CA GLU A 15 -15.10 -7.46 -13.76
C GLU A 15 -14.00 -7.33 -12.69
N LEU A 16 -14.29 -7.72 -11.44
CA LEU A 16 -13.32 -7.67 -10.33
C LEU A 16 -12.64 -9.00 -10.07
N TYR A 17 -13.38 -10.11 -10.19
CA TYR A 17 -12.88 -11.47 -9.94
C TYR A 17 -13.37 -12.42 -11.01
N LYS A 18 -12.50 -13.32 -11.45
CA LYS A 18 -12.80 -14.33 -12.47
C LYS A 18 -12.29 -15.70 -12.04
N ASN A 19 -13.22 -16.56 -11.56
CA ASN A 19 -12.91 -17.92 -11.14
C ASN A 19 -11.78 -18.01 -10.08
N VAL A 20 -11.75 -17.06 -9.16
CA VAL A 20 -10.72 -16.92 -8.13
C VAL A 20 -10.91 -17.98 -7.04
N SER A 21 -9.80 -18.58 -6.59
CA SER A 21 -9.81 -19.54 -5.48
C SER A 21 -8.57 -19.34 -4.62
N PHE A 22 -8.75 -19.34 -3.30
CA PHE A 22 -7.65 -19.31 -2.33
C PHE A 22 -8.09 -19.82 -0.96
N ILE A 23 -7.12 -20.13 -0.10
CA ILE A 23 -7.35 -20.66 1.24
C ILE A 23 -6.55 -19.86 2.26
N LEU A 24 -7.18 -19.52 3.38
CA LEU A 24 -6.53 -18.99 4.58
C LEU A 24 -6.62 -20.05 5.68
N ASP A 25 -5.50 -20.59 6.07
CA ASP A 25 -5.40 -21.58 7.13
C ASP A 25 -5.49 -20.92 8.52
N ASP A 26 -5.89 -21.71 9.53
CA ASP A 26 -5.99 -21.22 10.90
C ASP A 26 -4.62 -20.80 11.44
N GLY A 27 -4.57 -19.62 12.07
CA GLY A 27 -3.36 -19.03 12.62
C GLY A 27 -2.41 -18.43 11.60
N GLN A 28 -2.78 -18.39 10.31
CA GLN A 28 -1.96 -17.82 9.24
C GLN A 28 -2.11 -16.29 9.19
N HIS A 29 -1.00 -15.59 9.07
CA HIS A 29 -0.97 -14.14 8.86
C HIS A 29 -0.79 -13.85 7.38
N CYS A 30 -1.84 -13.36 6.74
CA CYS A 30 -1.89 -13.14 5.31
C CYS A 30 -1.98 -11.65 4.96
N ALA A 31 -1.09 -11.18 4.08
CA ALA A 31 -1.22 -9.88 3.45
C ALA A 31 -2.00 -9.98 2.14
N PHE A 32 -2.94 -9.05 1.92
CA PHE A 32 -3.70 -8.94 0.69
C PHE A 32 -3.28 -7.68 -0.07
N ILE A 33 -2.55 -7.86 -1.18
CA ILE A 33 -1.98 -6.79 -1.99
C ILE A 33 -2.60 -6.77 -3.40
N GLY A 34 -2.41 -5.68 -4.13
CA GLY A 34 -2.87 -5.49 -5.51
C GLY A 34 -3.01 -4.02 -5.84
N SER A 35 -3.11 -3.68 -7.12
CA SER A 35 -3.28 -2.29 -7.56
C SER A 35 -4.54 -1.65 -6.97
N ASN A 36 -4.57 -0.31 -6.89
CA ASN A 36 -5.75 0.40 -6.44
C ASN A 36 -6.95 0.15 -7.38
N GLY A 37 -8.15 0.05 -6.79
CA GLY A 37 -9.37 -0.22 -7.54
C GLY A 37 -9.51 -1.63 -8.10
N THR A 38 -8.67 -2.61 -7.74
CA THR A 38 -8.81 -4.04 -8.14
C THR A 38 -9.91 -4.77 -7.39
N GLY A 39 -10.41 -4.21 -6.27
CA GLY A 39 -11.49 -4.81 -5.50
C GLY A 39 -11.09 -5.41 -4.15
N LYS A 40 -9.91 -5.09 -3.60
CA LYS A 40 -9.45 -5.63 -2.29
C LYS A 40 -10.49 -5.44 -1.18
N THR A 41 -10.98 -4.22 -0.98
CA THR A 41 -12.04 -3.91 0.02
C THR A 41 -13.36 -4.62 -0.30
N THR A 42 -13.70 -4.79 -1.59
CA THR A 42 -14.89 -5.56 -1.99
C THR A 42 -14.77 -7.05 -1.60
N MET A 43 -13.58 -7.65 -1.75
CA MET A 43 -13.33 -9.02 -1.30
C MET A 43 -13.47 -9.14 0.22
N VAL A 44 -12.94 -8.19 0.96
CA VAL A 44 -13.11 -8.11 2.42
C VAL A 44 -14.59 -8.03 2.78
N ASP A 45 -15.35 -7.13 2.16
CA ASP A 45 -16.80 -7.01 2.36
C ASP A 45 -17.55 -8.32 2.07
N MET A 46 -17.19 -9.05 0.99
CA MET A 46 -17.80 -10.34 0.64
C MET A 46 -17.45 -11.44 1.65
N ILE A 47 -16.25 -11.41 2.23
CA ILE A 47 -15.87 -12.32 3.31
C ILE A 47 -16.65 -12.00 4.58
N MET A 48 -16.87 -10.70 4.88
CA MET A 48 -17.62 -10.26 6.06
C MET A 48 -19.12 -10.57 5.94
N ASP A 49 -19.71 -10.27 4.81
CA ASP A 49 -21.15 -10.44 4.52
C ASP A 49 -21.36 -11.01 3.11
N PRO A 50 -21.30 -12.35 2.96
CA PRO A 50 -21.49 -12.99 1.65
C PRO A 50 -22.86 -12.75 1.03
N GLU A 51 -23.89 -12.46 1.82
CA GLU A 51 -25.26 -12.26 1.33
C GLU A 51 -25.46 -10.86 0.70
N LYS A 52 -24.55 -9.93 0.96
CA LYS A 52 -24.61 -8.56 0.43
C LYS A 52 -24.46 -8.49 -1.09
N TYR A 53 -23.81 -9.48 -1.70
CA TYR A 53 -23.46 -9.50 -3.11
C TYR A 53 -24.01 -10.71 -3.83
N ILE A 54 -24.35 -10.57 -5.12
CA ILE A 54 -24.71 -11.70 -6.00
C ILE A 54 -23.46 -12.10 -6.79
N TYR A 55 -22.89 -13.26 -6.52
CA TYR A 55 -21.67 -13.76 -7.14
C TYR A 55 -21.78 -15.23 -7.53
N GLU A 56 -20.90 -15.71 -8.39
CA GLU A 56 -20.73 -17.13 -8.70
C GLU A 56 -19.59 -17.71 -7.83
N GLY A 57 -19.69 -18.98 -7.47
CA GLY A 57 -18.70 -19.65 -6.62
C GLY A 57 -19.16 -19.83 -5.17
N LYS A 58 -18.23 -20.04 -4.25
CA LYS A 58 -18.53 -20.28 -2.83
C LYS A 58 -17.52 -19.56 -1.93
N ILE A 59 -18.02 -19.05 -0.81
CA ILE A 59 -17.24 -18.56 0.32
C ILE A 59 -17.58 -19.45 1.51
N ILE A 60 -16.62 -20.24 1.99
CA ILE A 60 -16.76 -21.18 3.07
C ILE A 60 -15.98 -20.63 4.28
N ARG A 61 -16.65 -20.56 5.43
CA ARG A 61 -16.09 -20.09 6.70
C ARG A 61 -16.26 -21.19 7.72
N GLU A 62 -15.24 -22.03 7.90
CA GLU A 62 -15.26 -23.11 8.89
C GLU A 62 -14.66 -22.62 10.22
N GLY A 63 -15.42 -22.78 11.31
CA GLY A 63 -14.97 -22.43 12.67
C GLY A 63 -14.80 -20.93 12.93
N SER A 64 -15.34 -20.05 12.06
CA SER A 64 -15.24 -18.61 12.20
C SER A 64 -16.56 -17.98 12.67
N ASP A 65 -17.00 -18.35 13.87
CA ASP A 65 -18.19 -17.76 14.47
C ASP A 65 -18.02 -16.29 14.82
N ARG A 66 -16.76 -15.82 14.90
CA ARG A 66 -16.43 -14.45 15.26
C ARG A 66 -15.34 -13.87 14.36
N ILE A 67 -15.76 -12.95 13.50
CA ILE A 67 -14.86 -12.18 12.64
C ILE A 67 -14.72 -10.78 13.24
N GLY A 68 -13.47 -10.36 13.55
CA GLY A 68 -13.13 -8.98 13.88
C GLY A 68 -12.83 -8.19 12.60
N TYR A 69 -13.20 -6.90 12.59
CA TYR A 69 -12.95 -6.04 11.45
C TYR A 69 -12.49 -4.65 11.87
N VAL A 70 -11.38 -4.22 11.29
CA VAL A 70 -10.88 -2.85 11.45
C VAL A 70 -10.88 -2.18 10.09
N SER A 71 -11.76 -1.19 9.91
CA SER A 71 -11.87 -0.42 8.66
C SER A 71 -10.75 0.60 8.50
N GLN A 72 -10.49 1.01 7.27
CA GLN A 72 -9.53 2.08 6.95
C GLN A 72 -9.86 3.40 7.68
N PHE A 73 -11.13 3.80 7.65
CA PHE A 73 -11.61 5.01 8.30
C PHE A 73 -12.55 4.65 9.44
N SER A 74 -12.24 5.13 10.63
CA SER A 74 -13.15 5.00 11.76
C SER A 74 -14.37 5.92 11.55
N LYS A 75 -15.58 5.32 11.61
CA LYS A 75 -16.84 6.06 11.65
C LYS A 75 -17.31 6.29 13.09
N GLU A 76 -16.60 5.72 14.05
CA GLU A 76 -16.97 5.86 15.47
C GLU A 76 -16.60 7.27 15.96
N GLU A 77 -17.57 8.00 16.49
CA GLU A 77 -17.32 9.24 17.20
C GLU A 77 -16.66 8.93 18.55
N LYS A 78 -15.58 9.65 18.88
CA LYS A 78 -14.92 9.53 20.18
C LYS A 78 -15.90 9.96 21.28
N ALA A 79 -16.26 9.03 22.16
CA ALA A 79 -17.10 9.35 23.31
C ALA A 79 -16.37 10.32 24.26
N GLN A 80 -17.01 11.40 24.64
CA GLN A 80 -16.35 12.49 25.39
C GLN A 80 -15.89 12.09 26.80
N GLU A 81 -16.61 11.18 27.46
CA GLU A 81 -16.35 10.79 28.84
C GLU A 81 -15.74 9.41 29.03
N THR A 82 -15.70 8.57 27.96
CA THR A 82 -15.18 7.22 28.04
C THR A 82 -13.65 7.22 28.04
N THR A 83 -13.07 6.59 29.06
CA THR A 83 -11.61 6.42 29.18
C THR A 83 -11.11 5.30 28.27
N VAL A 84 -9.79 5.28 28.02
CA VAL A 84 -9.12 4.21 27.25
C VAL A 84 -9.41 2.84 27.85
N PHE A 85 -9.33 2.69 29.17
CA PHE A 85 -9.59 1.43 29.84
C PHE A 85 -11.04 0.99 29.69
N GLU A 86 -12.01 1.88 29.90
CA GLU A 86 -13.43 1.59 29.74
C GLU A 86 -13.75 1.15 28.31
N TYR A 87 -13.19 1.82 27.30
CA TYR A 87 -13.37 1.46 25.88
C TYR A 87 -12.86 0.07 25.55
N LEU A 88 -11.68 -0.30 26.06
CA LEU A 88 -11.07 -1.61 25.80
C LEU A 88 -11.73 -2.72 26.61
N SER A 89 -12.25 -2.43 27.81
CA SER A 89 -12.90 -3.40 28.68
C SER A 89 -14.40 -3.57 28.44
N GLU A 90 -15.02 -2.73 27.61
CA GLU A 90 -16.48 -2.65 27.41
C GLU A 90 -17.12 -4.01 27.20
N LYS A 91 -16.63 -4.82 26.27
CA LYS A 91 -17.19 -6.14 25.94
C LYS A 91 -17.03 -7.18 27.07
N PHE A 92 -15.95 -7.10 27.82
CA PHE A 92 -15.73 -7.96 28.99
C PHE A 92 -16.70 -7.61 30.11
N VAL A 93 -16.85 -6.32 30.40
CA VAL A 93 -17.79 -5.82 31.43
C VAL A 93 -19.25 -6.09 31.03
N GLU A 94 -19.61 -5.93 29.75
CA GLU A 94 -20.93 -6.26 29.22
C GLU A 94 -21.25 -7.75 29.45
N ASN A 95 -20.34 -8.66 29.06
CA ASN A 95 -20.50 -10.11 29.28
C ASN A 95 -20.66 -10.45 30.78
N GLN A 96 -19.85 -9.84 31.66
CA GLN A 96 -19.98 -10.05 33.10
C GLN A 96 -21.33 -9.56 33.66
N ARG A 97 -21.86 -8.43 33.17
CA ARG A 97 -23.18 -7.92 33.55
C ARG A 97 -24.31 -8.83 33.11
N GLU A 98 -24.22 -9.32 31.86
CA GLU A 98 -25.21 -10.28 31.32
C GLU A 98 -25.19 -11.59 32.09
N THR A 99 -24.00 -12.11 32.41
CA THR A 99 -23.82 -13.32 33.23
C THR A 99 -24.46 -13.13 34.61
N GLN A 100 -24.21 -12.00 35.27
CA GLN A 100 -24.84 -11.68 36.57
C GLN A 100 -26.36 -11.57 36.47
N ALA A 101 -26.88 -10.98 35.38
CA ALA A 101 -28.32 -10.86 35.17
C ALA A 101 -28.98 -12.23 35.00
N ILE A 102 -28.33 -13.16 34.23
CA ILE A 102 -28.83 -14.54 34.09
C ILE A 102 -28.78 -15.28 35.42
N CYS A 103 -27.73 -15.16 36.21
CA CYS A 103 -27.66 -15.76 37.55
C CYS A 103 -28.77 -15.25 38.46
N ALA A 104 -29.11 -13.96 38.41
CA ALA A 104 -30.21 -13.40 39.18
C ALA A 104 -31.58 -13.94 38.74
N ARG A 105 -31.81 -14.17 37.43
CA ARG A 105 -33.02 -14.79 36.88
C ARG A 105 -33.13 -16.27 37.26
N MET A 106 -32.03 -17.02 37.21
CA MET A 106 -31.98 -18.41 37.67
C MET A 106 -32.41 -18.60 39.14
N ALA A 107 -32.24 -17.58 39.97
CA ALA A 107 -32.65 -17.61 41.37
C ALA A 107 -34.17 -17.48 41.56
N VAL A 108 -34.94 -17.06 40.56
CA VAL A 108 -36.36 -16.69 40.65
C VAL A 108 -37.23 -17.46 39.67
N GLU A 109 -36.73 -17.84 38.50
CA GLU A 109 -37.48 -18.52 37.47
C GLU A 109 -37.45 -20.05 37.64
N GLU A 110 -38.57 -20.76 37.37
CA GLU A 110 -38.67 -22.20 37.52
C GLU A 110 -38.11 -22.95 36.31
N ASP A 111 -38.15 -22.34 35.08
CA ASP A 111 -37.61 -22.94 33.85
C ASP A 111 -36.13 -22.55 33.74
N LEU A 112 -35.25 -23.44 34.20
CA LEU A 112 -33.80 -23.21 34.23
C LEU A 112 -33.09 -23.64 32.95
N GLU A 113 -33.67 -24.47 32.08
CA GLU A 113 -32.96 -25.05 30.94
C GLU A 113 -32.45 -24.00 29.93
N PRO A 114 -33.28 -23.03 29.47
CA PRO A 114 -32.80 -21.97 28.56
C PRO A 114 -31.84 -21.00 29.24
N LEU A 115 -31.96 -20.79 30.56
CA LEU A 115 -31.03 -19.91 31.31
C LEU A 115 -29.67 -20.56 31.51
N LEU A 116 -29.62 -21.89 31.73
CA LEU A 116 -28.37 -22.65 31.80
C LEU A 116 -27.62 -22.64 30.47
N GLU A 117 -28.31 -22.82 29.37
CA GLU A 117 -27.73 -22.72 28.03
C GLU A 117 -27.18 -21.33 27.76
N ALA A 118 -27.94 -20.27 28.06
CA ALA A 118 -27.48 -18.90 27.91
C ALA A 118 -26.28 -18.57 28.81
N TYR A 119 -26.28 -19.04 30.06
CA TYR A 119 -25.15 -18.91 30.98
C TYR A 119 -23.89 -19.59 30.42
N GLN A 120 -24.02 -20.84 29.95
CA GLN A 120 -22.89 -21.56 29.36
C GLN A 120 -22.31 -20.84 28.15
N ASN A 121 -23.19 -20.35 27.24
CA ASN A 121 -22.74 -19.60 26.07
C ASN A 121 -21.96 -18.33 26.44
N LEU A 122 -22.40 -17.59 27.48
CA LEU A 122 -21.67 -16.40 27.95
C LEU A 122 -20.34 -16.77 28.60
N MET A 123 -20.28 -17.85 29.38
CA MET A 123 -19.05 -18.32 29.99
C MET A 123 -18.04 -18.81 28.93
N ASP A 124 -18.52 -19.57 27.94
CA ASP A 124 -17.68 -20.03 26.83
C ASP A 124 -17.15 -18.84 26.01
N ALA A 125 -17.99 -17.83 25.75
CA ALA A 125 -17.57 -16.60 25.06
C ALA A 125 -16.54 -15.80 25.88
N PHE A 126 -16.74 -15.67 27.21
CA PHE A 126 -15.79 -14.99 28.09
C PHE A 126 -14.45 -15.70 28.15
N GLN A 127 -14.46 -17.03 28.22
CA GLN A 127 -13.26 -17.84 28.24
C GLN A 127 -12.52 -17.81 26.89
N ALA A 128 -13.26 -17.81 25.77
CA ALA A 128 -12.69 -17.68 24.43
C ALA A 128 -11.97 -16.35 24.20
N MET A 129 -12.36 -15.29 24.94
CA MET A 129 -11.70 -13.98 24.92
C MET A 129 -10.55 -13.84 25.94
N ASP A 130 -10.18 -14.93 26.67
CA ASP A 130 -9.26 -14.85 27.83
C ASP A 130 -9.73 -13.83 28.87
N GLY A 131 -11.05 -13.84 29.14
CA GLY A 131 -11.72 -12.84 29.96
C GLY A 131 -11.22 -12.80 31.41
N ASP A 132 -10.69 -13.90 31.97
CA ASP A 132 -10.12 -13.90 33.31
C ASP A 132 -8.87 -13.04 33.44
N ASN A 133 -8.19 -12.76 32.34
CA ASN A 133 -6.94 -12.00 32.28
C ASN A 133 -7.08 -10.65 31.55
N TYR A 134 -8.30 -10.22 31.19
CA TYR A 134 -8.50 -9.07 30.30
C TYR A 134 -7.81 -7.78 30.77
N GLU A 135 -7.87 -7.46 32.09
CA GLU A 135 -7.21 -6.27 32.64
C GLU A 135 -5.70 -6.31 32.43
N SER A 136 -5.07 -7.45 32.75
CA SER A 136 -3.64 -7.65 32.55
C SER A 136 -3.24 -7.58 31.07
N ASN A 137 -4.09 -8.15 30.19
CA ASN A 137 -3.86 -8.15 28.75
C ASN A 137 -3.99 -6.72 28.17
N ILE A 138 -4.97 -5.92 28.65
CA ILE A 138 -5.09 -4.50 28.28
C ILE A 138 -3.81 -3.74 28.63
N HIS A 139 -3.36 -3.82 29.89
CA HIS A 139 -2.15 -3.11 30.32
C HIS A 139 -0.89 -3.57 29.55
N LYS A 140 -0.78 -4.86 29.26
CA LYS A 140 0.33 -5.41 28.50
C LYS A 140 0.36 -4.88 27.05
N GLN A 141 -0.79 -4.86 26.38
CA GLN A 141 -0.88 -4.37 25.00
C GLN A 141 -0.71 -2.86 24.90
N LEU A 142 -1.25 -2.06 25.86
CA LEU A 142 -0.99 -0.62 25.93
C LEU A 142 0.50 -0.30 26.06
N LYS A 143 1.25 -1.15 26.77
CA LYS A 143 2.71 -1.02 26.86
C LYS A 143 3.42 -1.32 25.54
N VAL A 144 2.92 -2.27 24.74
CA VAL A 144 3.48 -2.59 23.40
C VAL A 144 3.37 -1.40 22.45
N ILE A 145 2.26 -0.66 22.52
CA ILE A 145 2.02 0.52 21.66
C ILE A 145 2.44 1.84 22.35
N CYS A 146 3.13 1.79 23.47
CA CYS A 146 3.65 2.95 24.21
C CYS A 146 2.58 3.97 24.66
N ILE A 147 1.34 3.52 24.93
CA ILE A 147 0.21 4.37 25.39
C ILE A 147 -0.20 4.02 26.84
N GLN A 148 0.65 3.35 27.60
CA GLN A 148 0.34 2.92 28.97
C GLN A 148 0.05 4.07 29.93
N ASP A 149 0.51 5.29 29.64
CA ASP A 149 0.31 6.46 30.49
C ASP A 149 -1.07 7.11 30.26
N HIS A 150 -1.81 6.68 29.24
CA HIS A 150 -3.13 7.20 28.85
C HIS A 150 -4.31 6.32 29.30
N VAL A 151 -4.12 5.36 30.19
CA VAL A 151 -5.16 4.39 30.64
C VAL A 151 -6.45 5.08 31.08
N ASP A 152 -6.33 6.13 31.88
CA ASP A 152 -7.46 6.91 32.41
C ASP A 152 -7.80 8.17 31.58
N THR A 153 -7.16 8.33 30.42
CA THR A 153 -7.38 9.48 29.54
C THR A 153 -8.68 9.29 28.76
N PRO A 154 -9.57 10.31 28.69
CA PRO A 154 -10.74 10.27 27.80
C PRO A 154 -10.34 10.17 26.34
N LEU A 155 -11.10 9.37 25.56
CA LEU A 155 -10.82 9.11 24.13
C LEU A 155 -10.75 10.39 23.30
N VAL A 156 -11.50 11.43 23.66
CA VAL A 156 -11.52 12.71 22.94
C VAL A 156 -10.16 13.42 22.97
N ASN A 157 -9.34 13.16 23.99
CA ASN A 157 -8.03 13.77 24.16
C ASN A 157 -6.91 13.04 23.42
N LEU A 158 -7.20 11.88 22.82
CA LEU A 158 -6.23 11.10 22.05
C LEU A 158 -6.10 11.65 20.63
N SER A 159 -4.91 11.52 20.06
CA SER A 159 -4.70 11.73 18.63
C SER A 159 -5.51 10.72 17.79
N SER A 160 -5.69 11.00 16.51
CA SER A 160 -6.36 10.07 15.60
C SER A 160 -5.57 8.77 15.42
N VAL A 161 -4.26 8.83 15.50
CA VAL A 161 -3.35 7.68 15.41
C VAL A 161 -3.48 6.77 16.62
N GLU A 162 -3.39 7.34 17.84
CA GLU A 162 -3.57 6.58 19.09
C GLU A 162 -4.94 5.91 19.13
N TYR A 163 -5.99 6.63 18.74
CA TYR A 163 -7.34 6.07 18.69
C TYR A 163 -7.45 4.91 17.69
N LYS A 164 -6.82 5.01 16.52
CA LYS A 164 -6.77 3.92 15.53
C LYS A 164 -6.08 2.67 16.11
N LEU A 165 -4.95 2.85 16.80
CA LEU A 165 -4.26 1.73 17.46
C LEU A 165 -5.11 1.09 18.56
N LEU A 166 -5.87 1.89 19.32
CA LEU A 166 -6.81 1.35 20.31
C LEU A 166 -7.96 0.55 19.68
N GLN A 167 -8.47 0.96 18.53
CA GLN A 167 -9.49 0.19 17.80
C GLN A 167 -8.94 -1.17 17.35
N ILE A 168 -7.72 -1.20 16.82
CA ILE A 168 -7.04 -2.45 16.45
C ILE A 168 -6.87 -3.33 17.70
N MET A 169 -6.37 -2.74 18.78
CA MET A 169 -6.14 -3.45 20.04
C MET A 169 -7.45 -4.01 20.63
N ARG A 170 -8.57 -3.24 20.58
CA ARG A 170 -9.89 -3.71 21.02
C ARG A 170 -10.31 -4.98 20.29
N GLU A 171 -10.21 -4.99 18.96
CA GLU A 171 -10.55 -6.17 18.17
C GLU A 171 -9.63 -7.36 18.47
N MET A 172 -8.32 -7.12 18.67
CA MET A 172 -7.36 -8.18 19.02
C MET A 172 -7.60 -8.77 20.42
N LEU A 173 -7.96 -7.95 21.41
CA LEU A 173 -8.28 -8.39 22.77
C LEU A 173 -9.47 -9.37 22.80
N LEU A 174 -10.39 -9.22 21.88
CA LEU A 174 -11.55 -10.08 21.76
C LEU A 174 -11.22 -11.46 21.16
N GLN A 175 -10.00 -11.70 20.74
CA GLN A 175 -9.50 -12.96 20.14
C GLN A 175 -10.43 -13.56 19.07
N PRO A 176 -10.73 -12.82 17.99
CA PRO A 176 -11.55 -13.35 16.92
C PRO A 176 -10.84 -14.53 16.23
N SER A 177 -11.60 -15.47 15.67
CA SER A 177 -11.05 -16.58 14.87
C SER A 177 -10.41 -16.09 13.58
N LEU A 178 -10.94 -15.01 13.01
CA LEU A 178 -10.35 -14.23 11.92
C LEU A 178 -10.41 -12.75 12.25
N LEU A 179 -9.29 -12.05 12.12
CA LEU A 179 -9.25 -10.59 12.16
C LEU A 179 -8.89 -10.05 10.77
N ILE A 180 -9.76 -9.21 10.24
CA ILE A 180 -9.55 -8.52 8.97
C ILE A 180 -9.23 -7.05 9.25
N MET A 181 -8.15 -6.55 8.64
CA MET A 181 -7.77 -5.14 8.76
C MET A 181 -7.58 -4.53 7.37
N ASP A 182 -8.24 -3.41 7.10
CA ASP A 182 -8.12 -2.68 5.83
C ASP A 182 -7.30 -1.41 6.04
N GLU A 183 -6.07 -1.38 5.51
CA GLU A 183 -5.06 -0.32 5.65
C GLU A 183 -4.88 0.16 7.11
N PRO A 184 -4.51 -0.74 8.05
CA PRO A 184 -4.35 -0.38 9.45
C PRO A 184 -3.17 0.58 9.71
N ASP A 185 -2.23 0.65 8.79
CA ASP A 185 -0.99 1.40 8.83
C ASP A 185 -1.12 2.84 8.32
N ALA A 186 -2.29 3.25 7.82
CA ALA A 186 -2.49 4.59 7.29
C ALA A 186 -2.17 5.67 8.34
N PHE A 187 -1.30 6.63 7.98
CA PHE A 187 -0.88 7.77 8.80
C PHE A 187 -0.07 7.44 10.07
N LEU A 188 0.43 6.21 10.24
CA LEU A 188 1.28 5.86 11.36
C LEU A 188 2.73 6.34 11.12
N ASP A 189 3.32 6.98 12.13
CA ASP A 189 4.76 7.20 12.16
C ASP A 189 5.52 5.90 12.49
N PHE A 190 6.85 5.94 12.45
CA PHE A 190 7.67 4.74 12.63
C PHE A 190 7.49 4.03 13.97
N ASP A 191 7.35 4.78 15.08
CA ASP A 191 7.20 4.18 16.40
C ASP A 191 5.82 3.52 16.52
N ASN A 192 4.77 4.16 16.02
CA ASN A 192 3.42 3.59 15.97
C ASN A 192 3.33 2.39 15.01
N LEU A 193 4.01 2.46 13.86
CA LEU A 193 4.09 1.35 12.90
C LEU A 193 4.80 0.12 13.50
N LYS A 194 5.87 0.36 14.29
CA LYS A 194 6.53 -0.70 15.05
C LYS A 194 5.61 -1.31 16.09
N GLY A 195 4.86 -0.49 16.84
CA GLY A 195 3.85 -0.94 17.77
C GLY A 195 2.79 -1.82 17.11
N LEU A 196 2.27 -1.41 15.95
CA LEU A 196 1.34 -2.20 15.14
C LEU A 196 1.96 -3.53 14.70
N SER A 197 3.21 -3.52 14.21
CA SER A 197 3.94 -4.73 13.84
C SER A 197 4.07 -5.70 15.02
N ASP A 198 4.38 -5.19 16.22
CA ASP A 198 4.51 -6.02 17.42
C ASP A 198 3.15 -6.59 17.88
N LEU A 199 2.05 -5.84 17.74
CA LEU A 199 0.70 -6.34 17.96
C LEU A 199 0.34 -7.46 16.99
N ILE A 200 0.58 -7.26 15.69
CA ILE A 200 0.31 -8.27 14.64
C ILE A 200 1.12 -9.55 14.94
N ASN A 201 2.42 -9.44 15.16
CA ASN A 201 3.28 -10.59 15.43
C ASN A 201 2.95 -11.30 16.77
N GLY A 202 2.35 -10.59 17.71
CA GLY A 202 1.88 -11.17 18.98
C GLY A 202 0.51 -11.85 18.90
N HIS A 203 -0.25 -11.63 17.83
CA HIS A 203 -1.55 -12.24 17.62
C HIS A 203 -1.41 -13.71 17.20
N LYS A 204 -2.24 -14.59 17.74
CA LYS A 204 -2.18 -16.04 17.45
C LYS A 204 -3.29 -16.51 16.51
N GLY A 205 -4.31 -15.68 16.29
CA GLY A 205 -5.43 -15.97 15.40
C GLY A 205 -5.06 -15.76 13.93
N THR A 206 -5.99 -16.12 13.06
CA THR A 206 -5.85 -15.88 11.61
C THR A 206 -5.99 -14.38 11.30
N LEU A 207 -5.09 -13.84 10.48
CA LEU A 207 -5.12 -12.45 10.05
C LEU A 207 -5.23 -12.35 8.53
N LEU A 208 -6.08 -11.43 8.06
CA LEU A 208 -6.10 -10.97 6.68
C LEU A 208 -5.94 -9.45 6.68
N VAL A 209 -4.82 -8.95 6.20
CA VAL A 209 -4.50 -7.53 6.25
C VAL A 209 -4.32 -6.98 4.84
N VAL A 210 -5.16 -6.03 4.45
CA VAL A 210 -4.94 -5.23 3.25
C VAL A 210 -3.95 -4.13 3.62
N THR A 211 -2.76 -4.15 3.03
CA THR A 211 -1.74 -3.12 3.27
C THR A 211 -0.82 -2.95 2.08
N HIS A 212 -0.30 -1.75 1.93
CA HIS A 212 0.75 -1.39 0.97
C HIS A 212 2.06 -1.01 1.66
N ASN A 213 2.11 -1.14 2.98
CA ASN A 213 3.27 -0.78 3.78
C ASN A 213 4.35 -1.86 3.72
N ARG A 214 5.47 -1.56 3.08
CA ARG A 214 6.58 -2.50 2.86
C ARG A 214 7.24 -2.98 4.16
N TYR A 215 7.21 -2.18 5.24
CA TYR A 215 7.73 -2.61 6.53
C TYR A 215 6.88 -3.75 7.12
N LEU A 216 5.55 -3.60 7.16
CA LEU A 216 4.65 -4.66 7.63
C LEU A 216 4.74 -5.90 6.73
N LEU A 217 4.74 -5.70 5.41
CA LEU A 217 4.86 -6.79 4.43
C LEU A 217 6.13 -7.64 4.63
N ASN A 218 7.22 -7.02 5.09
CA ASN A 218 8.47 -7.72 5.34
C ASN A 218 8.57 -8.37 6.73
N THR A 219 7.74 -7.95 7.70
CA THR A 219 7.94 -8.30 9.12
C THR A 219 6.79 -9.07 9.75
N CYS A 220 5.58 -9.06 9.14
CA CYS A 220 4.37 -9.53 9.82
C CYS A 220 3.65 -10.70 9.15
N PHE A 221 3.98 -11.04 7.92
CA PHE A 221 3.18 -11.98 7.13
C PHE A 221 4.01 -13.16 6.65
N ASP A 222 3.38 -14.32 6.62
CA ASP A 222 3.88 -15.60 6.14
C ASP A 222 3.21 -16.06 4.83
N LYS A 223 2.21 -15.28 4.36
CA LYS A 223 1.53 -15.50 3.08
C LYS A 223 1.12 -14.17 2.45
N ILE A 224 1.21 -14.11 1.12
CA ILE A 224 0.74 -12.97 0.32
C ILE A 224 -0.30 -13.45 -0.69
N LEU A 225 -1.46 -12.80 -0.68
CA LEU A 225 -2.46 -12.88 -1.75
C LEU A 225 -2.31 -11.66 -2.64
N HIS A 226 -2.03 -11.88 -3.92
CA HIS A 226 -1.87 -10.82 -4.89
C HIS A 226 -3.03 -10.81 -5.87
N LEU A 227 -3.87 -9.77 -5.80
CA LEU A 227 -5.00 -9.55 -6.69
C LEU A 227 -4.61 -8.63 -7.84
N GLU A 228 -4.59 -9.17 -9.05
CA GLU A 228 -4.33 -8.42 -10.27
C GLU A 228 -5.06 -9.05 -11.46
N ASN A 229 -5.52 -8.23 -12.43
CA ASN A 229 -6.22 -8.69 -13.64
C ASN A 229 -7.41 -9.66 -13.37
N ALA A 230 -8.19 -9.40 -12.34
CA ALA A 230 -9.32 -10.21 -11.89
C ALA A 230 -8.94 -11.65 -11.45
N ASP A 231 -7.65 -11.90 -11.17
CA ASP A 231 -7.12 -13.16 -10.66
C ASP A 231 -6.37 -12.95 -9.34
N ILE A 232 -6.36 -13.98 -8.47
CA ILE A 232 -5.59 -13.97 -7.23
C ILE A 232 -4.51 -15.04 -7.31
N GLN A 233 -3.28 -14.64 -7.04
CA GLN A 233 -2.14 -15.53 -6.90
C GLN A 233 -1.71 -15.60 -5.45
N GLU A 234 -1.48 -16.82 -4.97
CA GLU A 234 -1.00 -17.12 -3.63
C GLU A 234 0.52 -17.27 -3.64
N PHE A 235 1.18 -16.66 -2.67
CA PHE A 235 2.61 -16.78 -2.45
C PHE A 235 2.87 -17.06 -0.98
N ASP A 236 3.57 -18.14 -0.70
CA ASP A 236 4.04 -18.44 0.65
C ASP A 236 5.29 -17.63 0.96
N GLY A 237 5.36 -17.11 2.19
CA GLY A 237 6.46 -16.28 2.66
C GLY A 237 6.15 -14.78 2.72
N ASN A 238 7.17 -14.00 3.10
CA ASN A 238 7.09 -12.55 3.24
C ASN A 238 7.24 -11.81 1.90
N TYR A 239 7.21 -10.48 1.96
CA TYR A 239 7.30 -9.63 0.76
C TYR A 239 8.64 -9.76 0.00
N ILE A 240 9.73 -10.13 0.68
CA ILE A 240 11.02 -10.36 0.04
C ILE A 240 10.97 -11.63 -0.82
N GLU A 241 10.41 -12.72 -0.27
CA GLU A 241 10.22 -14.00 -0.97
C GLU A 241 9.22 -13.87 -2.11
N TYR A 242 8.15 -13.09 -1.92
CA TYR A 242 7.20 -12.72 -2.97
C TYR A 242 7.89 -12.01 -4.14
N ASN A 243 8.71 -10.97 -3.88
CA ASN A 243 9.42 -10.25 -4.95
C ASN A 243 10.38 -11.17 -5.71
N ASN A 244 11.04 -12.08 -5.01
CA ASN A 244 11.89 -13.10 -5.62
C ASN A 244 11.10 -13.99 -6.57
N SER A 245 9.98 -14.55 -6.09
CA SER A 245 9.12 -15.40 -6.91
C SER A 245 8.59 -14.67 -8.16
N ILE A 246 8.31 -13.37 -8.05
CA ILE A 246 7.92 -12.54 -9.20
C ILE A 246 9.09 -12.37 -10.19
N LEU A 247 10.32 -12.17 -9.70
CA LEU A 247 11.50 -12.06 -10.56
C LEU A 247 11.80 -13.38 -11.27
N GLU A 248 11.71 -14.51 -10.57
CA GLU A 248 11.87 -15.85 -11.15
C GLU A 248 10.84 -16.10 -12.25
N LYS A 249 9.56 -15.82 -11.98
CA LYS A 249 8.48 -15.92 -12.98
C LYS A 249 8.73 -15.01 -14.20
N LYS A 250 9.27 -13.80 -13.99
CA LYS A 250 9.64 -12.90 -15.11
C LYS A 250 10.73 -13.50 -15.97
N VAL A 251 11.76 -14.10 -15.36
CA VAL A 251 12.84 -14.77 -16.09
C VAL A 251 12.28 -15.93 -16.92
N GLU A 252 11.45 -16.80 -16.31
CA GLU A 252 10.82 -17.94 -16.99
C GLU A 252 9.93 -17.49 -18.17
N LEU A 253 9.08 -16.49 -17.96
CA LEU A 253 8.19 -15.97 -19.00
C LEU A 253 8.98 -15.34 -20.16
N GLN A 254 10.07 -14.66 -19.86
CA GLN A 254 10.93 -14.08 -20.89
C GLN A 254 11.69 -15.15 -21.67
N GLU A 255 12.13 -16.24 -21.02
CA GLU A 255 12.72 -17.41 -21.66
C GLU A 255 11.72 -18.06 -22.62
N GLN A 256 10.50 -18.34 -22.14
CA GLN A 256 9.42 -18.89 -22.97
C GLN A 256 9.08 -17.97 -24.16
N ALA A 257 9.02 -16.65 -23.94
CA ALA A 257 8.75 -15.69 -25.01
C ALA A 257 9.84 -15.70 -26.10
N LEU A 258 11.13 -15.84 -25.72
CA LEU A 258 12.25 -15.96 -26.67
C LEU A 258 12.22 -17.28 -27.42
N GLU A 259 11.91 -18.38 -26.75
CA GLU A 259 11.75 -19.70 -27.41
C GLU A 259 10.60 -19.68 -28.41
N ASP A 260 9.43 -19.17 -28.02
CA ASP A 260 8.25 -18.99 -28.87
C ASP A 260 8.59 -18.12 -30.10
N GLN A 261 9.29 -17.01 -29.88
CA GLN A 261 9.70 -16.12 -30.97
C GLN A 261 10.67 -16.83 -31.94
N ALA A 262 11.63 -17.59 -31.41
CA ALA A 262 12.56 -18.38 -32.25
C ALA A 262 11.82 -19.46 -33.04
N GLU A 263 10.81 -20.13 -32.45
CA GLU A 263 9.97 -21.11 -33.18
C GLU A 263 9.13 -20.44 -34.26
N ILE A 264 8.51 -19.30 -33.97
CA ILE A 264 7.73 -18.48 -34.90
C ILE A 264 8.63 -18.08 -36.09
N GLU A 265 9.82 -17.53 -35.85
CA GLU A 265 10.76 -17.14 -36.92
C GLU A 265 11.19 -18.31 -37.79
N ARG A 266 11.51 -19.46 -37.17
CA ARG A 266 11.85 -20.70 -37.92
C ARG A 266 10.68 -21.14 -38.79
N THR A 267 9.45 -21.09 -38.23
CA THR A 267 8.24 -21.50 -38.94
C THR A 267 7.89 -20.51 -40.08
N VAL A 268 8.06 -19.19 -39.87
CA VAL A 268 7.90 -18.16 -40.91
C VAL A 268 8.86 -18.40 -42.07
N LYS A 269 10.17 -18.62 -41.78
CA LYS A 269 11.16 -18.92 -42.81
C LYS A 269 10.83 -20.22 -43.61
N MET A 270 10.28 -21.21 -42.89
CA MET A 270 9.85 -22.47 -43.53
C MET A 270 8.62 -22.26 -44.43
N VAL A 271 7.61 -21.51 -43.94
CA VAL A 271 6.38 -21.15 -44.69
C VAL A 271 6.75 -20.35 -45.94
N GLN A 272 7.66 -19.38 -45.86
CA GLN A 272 8.16 -18.62 -46.99
C GLN A 272 8.80 -19.53 -48.05
N LYS A 273 9.76 -20.40 -47.65
CA LYS A 273 10.41 -21.37 -48.55
C LYS A 273 9.41 -22.32 -49.22
N MET A 274 8.38 -22.75 -48.46
CA MET A 274 7.32 -23.60 -49.01
C MET A 274 6.42 -22.83 -49.99
N THR A 275 6.11 -21.56 -49.70
CA THR A 275 5.31 -20.71 -50.59
C THR A 275 6.04 -20.47 -51.91
N ASP A 276 7.35 -20.16 -51.87
CA ASP A 276 8.18 -19.96 -53.09
C ASP A 276 8.31 -21.26 -53.95
N LYS A 277 8.30 -22.43 -53.28
CA LYS A 277 8.27 -23.72 -53.98
C LYS A 277 6.89 -24.03 -54.54
N ALA A 278 5.81 -23.69 -53.85
CA ALA A 278 4.43 -23.92 -54.28
C ALA A 278 4.07 -23.14 -55.54
N THR A 279 4.68 -21.96 -55.77
CA THR A 279 4.53 -21.21 -57.04
C THR A 279 5.18 -21.88 -58.25
N ARG A 280 6.04 -22.88 -58.03
CA ARG A 280 6.78 -23.59 -59.07
C ARG A 280 6.32 -25.03 -59.31
N ILE A 281 5.56 -25.63 -58.38
CA ILE A 281 5.20 -27.05 -58.39
C ILE A 281 3.71 -27.18 -58.01
N ASP A 282 2.90 -27.56 -58.96
CA ASP A 282 1.45 -27.76 -58.75
C ASP A 282 1.15 -29.21 -58.29
N ILE A 283 1.38 -29.51 -57.01
CA ILE A 283 1.08 -30.80 -56.41
C ILE A 283 0.13 -30.58 -55.20
N ALA A 284 -1.06 -31.19 -55.26
CA ALA A 284 -2.12 -31.06 -54.24
C ALA A 284 -1.68 -31.47 -52.80
N SER A 285 -0.74 -32.40 -52.64
CA SER A 285 -0.17 -32.78 -51.34
C SER A 285 0.67 -31.68 -50.71
N PHE A 286 1.38 -30.89 -51.53
CA PHE A 286 2.20 -29.77 -51.08
C PHE A 286 1.36 -28.60 -50.60
N GLY A 287 0.22 -28.32 -51.26
CA GLY A 287 -0.75 -27.33 -50.82
C GLY A 287 -1.34 -27.64 -49.43
N ARG A 288 -1.62 -28.92 -49.14
CA ARG A 288 -2.09 -29.37 -47.81
C ARG A 288 -1.03 -29.16 -46.72
N ALA A 289 0.22 -29.51 -47.00
CA ALA A 289 1.33 -29.32 -46.08
C ALA A 289 1.59 -27.82 -45.76
N LEU A 290 1.52 -26.93 -46.77
CA LEU A 290 1.64 -25.49 -46.60
C LEU A 290 0.49 -24.94 -45.74
N LYS A 291 -0.76 -25.37 -45.95
CA LYS A 291 -1.90 -24.98 -45.16
C LYS A 291 -1.75 -25.40 -43.68
N ALA A 292 -1.28 -26.62 -43.42
CA ALA A 292 -1.00 -27.11 -42.08
C ALA A 292 0.06 -26.28 -41.36
N LYS A 293 1.15 -25.91 -42.06
CA LYS A 293 2.21 -25.07 -41.50
C LYS A 293 1.74 -23.62 -41.22
N LYS A 294 0.91 -23.04 -42.10
CA LYS A 294 0.28 -21.71 -41.84
C LYS A 294 -0.64 -21.76 -40.63
N THR A 295 -1.40 -22.84 -40.43
CA THR A 295 -2.25 -23.02 -39.23
C THR A 295 -1.40 -23.18 -37.96
N GLN A 296 -0.28 -23.91 -38.05
CA GLN A 296 0.67 -24.02 -36.92
C GLN A 296 1.26 -22.66 -36.55
N LEU A 297 1.68 -21.86 -37.54
CA LEU A 297 2.20 -20.52 -37.35
C LEU A 297 1.15 -19.61 -36.66
N ALA A 298 -0.08 -19.61 -37.17
CA ALA A 298 -1.17 -18.81 -36.56
C ALA A 298 -1.45 -19.21 -35.11
N ARG A 299 -1.38 -20.52 -34.79
CA ARG A 299 -1.53 -21.02 -33.41
C ARG A 299 -0.35 -20.60 -32.53
N ALA A 300 0.89 -20.67 -33.01
CA ALA A 300 2.08 -20.23 -32.30
C ALA A 300 2.00 -18.70 -32.00
N GLN A 301 1.63 -17.90 -33.01
CA GLN A 301 1.44 -16.44 -32.85
C GLN A 301 0.31 -16.09 -31.86
N ALA A 302 -0.75 -16.90 -31.80
CA ALA A 302 -1.85 -16.71 -30.87
C ALA A 302 -1.50 -17.11 -29.41
N ARG A 303 -0.48 -17.98 -29.23
CA ARG A 303 0.01 -18.41 -27.90
C ARG A 303 1.12 -17.52 -27.36
N GLN A 304 1.73 -16.70 -28.19
CA GLN A 304 2.86 -15.85 -27.81
C GLN A 304 2.47 -14.97 -26.61
N ILE A 305 3.17 -15.13 -25.51
CA ILE A 305 3.03 -14.28 -24.33
C ILE A 305 3.58 -12.89 -24.67
N LYS A 306 2.71 -11.88 -24.65
CA LYS A 306 3.08 -10.53 -25.09
C LYS A 306 3.71 -9.70 -23.98
N GLU A 307 3.35 -9.89 -22.74
CA GLU A 307 3.88 -9.14 -21.58
C GLU A 307 3.74 -9.94 -20.27
N PRO A 308 4.70 -9.82 -19.32
CA PRO A 308 4.58 -10.41 -17.99
C PRO A 308 3.48 -9.75 -17.17
N PHE A 309 2.80 -10.54 -16.34
CA PHE A 309 1.67 -10.20 -15.47
C PHE A 309 1.84 -8.89 -14.64
N VAL A 310 3.07 -8.57 -14.24
CA VAL A 310 3.35 -7.49 -13.26
C VAL A 310 3.58 -6.11 -13.88
N GLU A 311 3.76 -6.00 -15.20
CA GLU A 311 4.11 -4.71 -15.83
C GLU A 311 2.89 -3.87 -16.28
N LEU A 312 1.66 -4.42 -16.16
CA LEU A 312 0.49 -3.85 -16.83
C LEU A 312 -0.12 -2.62 -16.16
N ARG A 313 0.19 -2.31 -14.89
CA ARG A 313 -0.46 -1.20 -14.15
C ARG A 313 0.47 -0.28 -13.38
N GLN A 314 1.76 -0.31 -13.65
CA GLN A 314 2.67 0.65 -13.03
C GLN A 314 2.51 2.02 -13.71
N PRO A 315 2.20 3.10 -12.97
CA PRO A 315 2.12 4.44 -13.56
C PRO A 315 3.49 4.88 -14.08
N LYS A 316 3.47 5.60 -15.20
CA LYS A 316 4.66 6.20 -15.81
C LYS A 316 4.76 7.64 -15.39
N ILE A 317 5.21 7.87 -14.16
CA ILE A 317 5.33 9.20 -13.60
C ILE A 317 6.54 9.90 -14.22
N GLN A 318 6.29 11.05 -14.85
CA GLN A 318 7.33 11.95 -15.33
C GLN A 318 7.14 13.29 -14.61
N LEU A 319 8.16 13.75 -13.91
CA LEU A 319 8.15 15.07 -13.26
C LEU A 319 8.64 16.15 -14.24
N PRO A 320 8.41 17.45 -13.97
CA PRO A 320 8.75 18.52 -14.90
C PRO A 320 10.21 18.49 -15.34
N VAL A 321 10.46 18.81 -16.60
CA VAL A 321 11.82 19.11 -17.07
C VAL A 321 12.08 20.59 -16.76
N ILE A 322 13.09 20.87 -15.97
CA ILE A 322 13.37 22.21 -15.45
C ILE A 322 14.59 22.85 -16.10
N GLU A 323 14.57 24.17 -16.16
CA GLU A 323 15.78 24.96 -16.39
C GLU A 323 16.49 25.19 -15.05
N ALA A 324 17.82 25.10 -15.04
CA ALA A 324 18.62 25.31 -13.82
C ALA A 324 18.37 26.70 -13.23
N VAL A 325 18.11 26.77 -11.93
CA VAL A 325 18.04 28.04 -11.19
C VAL A 325 19.45 28.57 -11.00
N SER A 326 19.63 29.86 -11.13
CA SER A 326 20.95 30.51 -11.04
C SER A 326 21.50 30.66 -9.61
N ASP A 327 20.68 30.38 -8.60
CA ASP A 327 21.04 30.48 -7.18
C ASP A 327 21.28 29.08 -6.58
N GLU A 328 22.36 28.90 -5.83
CA GLU A 328 22.66 27.63 -5.15
C GLU A 328 21.66 27.31 -4.04
N THR A 329 21.08 28.33 -3.38
CA THR A 329 20.06 28.17 -2.33
C THR A 329 18.70 28.59 -2.87
N VAL A 330 17.80 27.60 -3.08
CA VAL A 330 16.44 27.82 -3.64
C VAL A 330 15.42 28.17 -2.57
N LEU A 331 15.63 27.70 -1.33
CA LEU A 331 14.76 27.96 -0.19
C LEU A 331 15.60 28.10 1.08
N ARG A 332 15.32 29.14 1.86
CA ARG A 332 15.90 29.37 3.17
C ARG A 332 14.83 29.63 4.21
N VAL A 333 14.94 28.99 5.33
CA VAL A 333 14.08 29.14 6.50
C VAL A 333 14.96 29.57 7.67
N ASP A 334 14.64 30.71 8.29
CA ASP A 334 15.41 31.30 9.38
C ASP A 334 14.51 31.49 10.61
N ASP A 335 14.83 30.82 11.72
CA ASP A 335 14.13 30.94 13.02
C ASP A 335 12.61 30.80 12.95
N TYR A 336 12.14 29.86 12.10
CA TYR A 336 10.71 29.59 11.95
C TYR A 336 10.14 28.89 13.18
N GLN A 337 8.94 29.30 13.60
CA GLN A 337 8.22 28.75 14.73
C GLN A 337 6.79 28.39 14.34
N VAL A 338 6.32 27.26 14.84
CA VAL A 338 4.91 26.84 14.72
C VAL A 338 4.31 26.69 16.10
N ALA A 339 3.25 27.45 16.36
CA ALA A 339 2.45 27.34 17.58
C ALA A 339 0.96 27.38 17.24
N PHE A 340 0.20 26.50 17.85
CA PHE A 340 -1.27 26.54 17.91
C PHE A 340 -1.69 26.79 19.38
N ASN A 341 -2.28 25.78 20.01
CA ASN A 341 -2.54 25.82 21.46
C ASN A 341 -1.26 25.60 22.27
N GLU A 342 -0.29 24.92 21.67
CA GLU A 342 1.04 24.63 22.20
C GLU A 342 2.09 24.94 21.14
N LEU A 343 3.35 25.19 21.58
CA LEU A 343 4.49 25.34 20.70
C LEU A 343 4.87 23.97 20.11
N LEU A 344 4.75 23.81 18.81
CA LEU A 344 5.04 22.56 18.09
C LEU A 344 6.47 22.49 17.55
N LEU A 345 6.94 23.59 16.94
CA LEU A 345 8.30 23.73 16.43
C LEU A 345 8.90 25.04 16.98
N GLU A 346 10.15 24.98 17.43
CA GLU A 346 10.90 26.10 17.96
C GLU A 346 12.22 26.25 17.21
N ILE A 347 12.50 27.45 16.69
CA ILE A 347 13.76 27.81 16.03
C ILE A 347 14.16 26.80 14.92
N VAL A 348 13.33 26.69 13.89
CA VAL A 348 13.65 25.88 12.71
C VAL A 348 14.44 26.72 11.72
N SER A 349 15.68 26.34 11.45
CA SER A 349 16.51 26.98 10.43
C SER A 349 17.17 25.93 9.55
N PHE A 350 17.00 26.08 8.23
CA PHE A 350 17.63 25.21 7.24
C PHE A 350 17.67 25.88 5.87
N GLU A 351 18.52 25.37 5.01
CA GLU A 351 18.61 25.75 3.60
C GLU A 351 18.37 24.51 2.73
N LEU A 352 17.69 24.73 1.61
CA LEU A 352 17.53 23.75 0.54
C LEU A 352 18.25 24.28 -0.69
N HIS A 353 19.15 23.48 -1.22
CA HIS A 353 19.95 23.85 -2.40
C HIS A 353 19.31 23.30 -3.68
N ASP A 354 19.72 23.88 -4.80
CA ASP A 354 19.29 23.39 -6.12
C ASP A 354 19.66 21.90 -6.30
N ASN A 355 18.76 21.15 -6.90
CA ASN A 355 18.90 19.69 -7.10
C ASN A 355 19.03 18.84 -5.80
N GLU A 356 18.89 19.43 -4.63
CA GLU A 356 18.91 18.70 -3.36
C GLU A 356 17.55 18.11 -3.02
N LYS A 357 17.57 16.90 -2.46
CA LYS A 357 16.37 16.21 -1.96
C LYS A 357 16.45 16.05 -0.45
N LEU A 358 15.61 16.81 0.26
CA LEU A 358 15.59 16.91 1.70
C LEU A 358 14.27 16.31 2.24
N ALA A 359 14.37 15.33 3.12
CA ALA A 359 13.21 14.78 3.82
C ALA A 359 13.05 15.39 5.22
N ILE A 360 11.83 15.53 5.68
CA ILE A 360 11.50 15.89 7.07
C ILE A 360 10.84 14.67 7.72
N ASP A 361 11.43 14.17 8.80
CA ASP A 361 10.92 13.06 9.59
C ASP A 361 10.77 13.46 11.07
N GLY A 362 9.83 12.84 11.79
CA GLY A 362 9.55 13.09 13.19
C GLY A 362 8.11 12.68 13.56
N ALA A 363 7.78 12.69 14.84
CA ALA A 363 6.49 12.25 15.35
C ALA A 363 5.29 12.98 14.71
N ASN A 364 4.13 12.36 14.76
CA ASN A 364 2.89 12.97 14.28
C ASN A 364 2.52 14.21 15.12
N GLY A 365 1.90 15.21 14.49
CA GLY A 365 1.46 16.44 15.16
C GLY A 365 2.56 17.47 15.45
N THR A 366 3.81 17.25 15.04
CA THR A 366 4.94 18.17 15.30
C THR A 366 4.99 19.41 14.38
N GLY A 367 4.01 19.61 13.48
CA GLY A 367 3.93 20.80 12.64
C GLY A 367 4.62 20.71 11.27
N LYS A 368 5.05 19.51 10.82
CA LYS A 368 5.73 19.30 9.53
C LYS A 368 4.89 19.76 8.33
N THR A 369 3.64 19.30 8.24
CA THR A 369 2.68 19.72 7.21
C THR A 369 2.42 21.22 7.23
N THR A 370 2.37 21.85 8.41
CA THR A 370 2.18 23.29 8.55
C THR A 370 3.36 24.05 7.96
N LEU A 371 4.59 23.59 8.22
CA LEU A 371 5.79 24.17 7.63
C LEU A 371 5.75 24.12 6.10
N LEU A 372 5.42 22.98 5.48
CA LEU A 372 5.29 22.86 4.03
C LEU A 372 4.21 23.79 3.45
N ARG A 373 3.06 23.91 4.13
CA ARG A 373 1.99 24.83 3.72
C ARG A 373 2.41 26.29 3.79
N ASP A 374 3.13 26.68 4.83
CA ASP A 374 3.60 28.06 4.98
C ASP A 374 4.68 28.40 3.96
N ILE A 375 5.55 27.44 3.61
CA ILE A 375 6.51 27.59 2.50
C ILE A 375 5.73 27.78 1.18
N PHE A 376 4.73 26.95 0.90
CA PHE A 376 3.95 27.06 -0.33
C PHE A 376 3.19 28.37 -0.45
N LYS A 377 2.64 28.89 0.66
CA LYS A 377 1.95 30.18 0.69
C LYS A 377 2.90 31.37 0.55
N GLY A 378 4.17 31.23 0.93
CA GLY A 378 5.18 32.27 0.82
C GLY A 378 4.90 33.54 1.62
N THR A 379 4.06 33.45 2.67
CA THR A 379 3.62 34.64 3.43
C THR A 379 4.33 34.79 4.77
N HIS A 380 5.05 33.79 5.24
CA HIS A 380 5.71 33.80 6.53
C HIS A 380 7.07 34.52 6.45
N PRO A 381 7.36 35.50 7.37
CA PRO A 381 8.57 36.33 7.30
C PRO A 381 9.89 35.55 7.47
N ALA A 382 9.84 34.37 8.09
CA ALA A 382 11.00 33.49 8.30
C ALA A 382 11.33 32.64 7.06
N ILE A 383 10.54 32.72 5.98
CA ILE A 383 10.67 31.86 4.80
C ILE A 383 11.09 32.72 3.60
N HIS A 384 12.20 32.37 3.00
CA HIS A 384 12.77 33.09 1.86
C HIS A 384 12.92 32.12 0.69
N VAL A 385 12.17 32.38 -0.38
CA VAL A 385 12.22 31.63 -1.64
C VAL A 385 13.02 32.47 -2.64
N ALA A 386 13.99 31.86 -3.33
CA ALA A 386 14.81 32.53 -4.29
C ALA A 386 14.02 33.01 -5.53
N GLU A 387 14.54 34.05 -6.21
CA GLU A 387 13.93 34.56 -7.44
C GLU A 387 13.99 33.47 -8.56
N GLY A 388 12.91 33.31 -9.31
CA GLY A 388 12.79 32.27 -10.36
C GLY A 388 12.42 30.87 -9.86
N VAL A 389 12.16 30.71 -8.57
CA VAL A 389 11.64 29.44 -8.03
C VAL A 389 10.13 29.34 -8.26
N GLU A 390 9.72 28.26 -8.91
CA GLU A 390 8.33 27.85 -9.04
C GLU A 390 8.07 26.60 -8.19
N LEU A 391 7.14 26.73 -7.23
CA LEU A 391 6.83 25.67 -6.25
C LEU A 391 5.73 24.74 -6.81
N GLY A 392 6.00 23.44 -6.82
CA GLY A 392 4.98 22.40 -7.00
C GLY A 392 4.62 21.83 -5.63
N PHE A 393 3.32 21.73 -5.30
CA PHE A 393 2.86 21.24 -4.01
C PHE A 393 1.96 20.02 -4.16
N LEU A 394 2.34 18.93 -3.51
CA LEU A 394 1.52 17.75 -3.29
C LEU A 394 1.06 17.78 -1.84
N SER A 395 -0.24 17.95 -1.63
CA SER A 395 -0.82 18.07 -0.29
C SER A 395 -1.44 16.74 0.16
N GLN A 396 -1.24 16.40 1.43
CA GLN A 396 -1.97 15.33 2.09
C GLN A 396 -3.48 15.58 2.07
N ASN A 397 -3.91 16.84 2.22
CA ASN A 397 -5.30 17.25 2.04
C ASN A 397 -5.55 17.66 0.59
N GLN A 398 -6.04 16.71 -0.21
CA GLN A 398 -6.22 16.87 -1.65
C GLN A 398 -7.10 18.07 -2.04
N GLY A 399 -8.03 18.49 -1.17
CA GLY A 399 -8.88 19.67 -1.38
C GLY A 399 -8.13 21.01 -1.41
N GLU A 400 -6.84 21.06 -1.05
CA GLU A 400 -6.00 22.25 -1.15
C GLU A 400 -5.47 22.47 -2.58
N VAL A 401 -5.35 21.40 -3.37
CA VAL A 401 -4.75 21.42 -4.72
C VAL A 401 -5.76 21.08 -5.80
N LEU A 402 -6.73 20.23 -5.50
CA LEU A 402 -7.77 19.77 -6.41
C LEU A 402 -9.14 20.32 -5.96
N ASN A 403 -9.99 20.72 -6.93
CA ASN A 403 -11.37 21.09 -6.61
C ASN A 403 -12.26 19.83 -6.57
N ALA A 404 -12.68 19.43 -5.38
CA ALA A 404 -13.48 18.25 -5.13
C ALA A 404 -14.82 18.20 -5.92
N SER A 405 -15.34 19.36 -6.33
CA SER A 405 -16.61 19.49 -7.08
C SER A 405 -16.43 19.32 -8.58
N ASN A 406 -15.22 19.52 -9.11
CA ASN A 406 -14.90 19.38 -10.53
C ASN A 406 -14.88 17.91 -10.93
N THR A 407 -15.16 17.65 -12.20
CA THR A 407 -14.79 16.39 -12.84
C THR A 407 -13.27 16.36 -13.12
N ILE A 408 -12.72 15.18 -13.37
CA ILE A 408 -11.31 15.06 -13.76
C ILE A 408 -11.03 15.91 -15.01
N TYR A 409 -11.94 15.88 -16.00
CA TYR A 409 -11.78 16.66 -17.21
C TYR A 409 -11.76 18.17 -16.93
N GLU A 410 -12.71 18.68 -16.13
CA GLU A 410 -12.78 20.11 -15.77
C GLU A 410 -11.55 20.61 -15.03
N GLU A 411 -10.89 19.75 -14.26
CA GLU A 411 -9.66 20.07 -13.53
C GLU A 411 -8.45 20.17 -14.47
N PHE A 412 -8.40 19.37 -15.54
CA PHE A 412 -7.27 19.32 -16.47
C PHE A 412 -7.44 20.16 -17.74
N GLU A 413 -8.67 20.50 -18.13
CA GLU A 413 -8.95 21.34 -19.31
C GLU A 413 -8.15 22.65 -19.33
N PRO A 414 -8.01 23.40 -18.20
CA PRO A 414 -7.26 24.66 -18.20
C PRO A 414 -5.73 24.49 -18.37
N LEU A 415 -5.21 23.25 -18.29
CA LEU A 415 -3.77 22.96 -18.29
C LEU A 415 -3.17 22.81 -19.69
N GLY A 416 -3.86 23.27 -20.74
CA GLY A 416 -3.35 23.34 -22.11
C GLY A 416 -3.75 22.18 -23.01
N PHE A 417 -4.74 21.38 -22.64
CA PHE A 417 -5.29 20.33 -23.48
C PHE A 417 -6.38 20.87 -24.42
N GLU A 418 -6.33 20.50 -25.70
CA GLU A 418 -7.29 20.94 -26.69
C GLU A 418 -8.65 20.20 -26.60
N ASN A 419 -8.65 18.98 -26.08
CA ASN A 419 -9.84 18.14 -26.01
C ASN A 419 -9.71 16.99 -24.99
N LYS A 420 -10.86 16.41 -24.65
CA LYS A 420 -10.99 15.31 -23.70
C LYS A 420 -10.14 14.06 -24.06
N LYS A 421 -9.90 13.79 -25.35
CA LYS A 421 -9.07 12.66 -25.78
C LYS A 421 -7.59 12.83 -25.42
N GLN A 422 -7.09 14.08 -25.47
CA GLN A 422 -5.71 14.36 -25.05
C GLN A 422 -5.56 14.22 -23.54
N VAL A 423 -6.52 14.68 -22.74
CA VAL A 423 -6.55 14.46 -21.29
C VAL A 423 -6.57 12.97 -20.97
N ALA A 424 -7.43 12.19 -21.65
CA ALA A 424 -7.48 10.73 -21.48
C ALA A 424 -6.15 10.05 -21.81
N ALA A 425 -5.52 10.44 -22.92
CA ALA A 425 -4.24 9.87 -23.33
C ALA A 425 -3.12 10.19 -22.32
N TYR A 426 -3.10 11.40 -21.77
CA TYR A 426 -2.16 11.83 -20.77
C TYR A 426 -2.35 11.07 -19.43
N LEU A 427 -3.58 11.04 -18.93
CA LEU A 427 -3.90 10.44 -17.64
C LEU A 427 -3.81 8.90 -17.65
N LYS A 428 -3.82 8.28 -18.83
CA LYS A 428 -3.57 6.84 -18.97
C LYS A 428 -2.19 6.43 -18.44
N ASP A 429 -1.18 7.28 -18.57
CA ASP A 429 0.15 7.04 -18.00
C ASP A 429 0.13 7.05 -16.46
N TYR A 430 -0.89 7.65 -15.85
CA TYR A 430 -1.15 7.64 -14.40
C TYR A 430 -2.18 6.58 -13.98
N CYS A 431 -2.43 5.57 -14.84
CA CYS A 431 -3.38 4.48 -14.60
C CYS A 431 -4.85 4.92 -14.39
N LEU A 432 -5.23 6.11 -14.90
CA LEU A 432 -6.60 6.60 -14.89
C LEU A 432 -7.28 6.27 -16.22
N GLU A 433 -8.39 5.56 -16.15
CA GLU A 433 -9.09 5.10 -17.34
C GLU A 433 -9.90 6.22 -18.00
N PRO A 434 -10.08 6.20 -19.34
CA PRO A 434 -10.85 7.24 -20.05
C PRO A 434 -12.27 7.44 -19.54
N ASP A 435 -12.89 6.37 -19.03
CA ASP A 435 -14.28 6.38 -18.54
C ASP A 435 -14.42 7.12 -17.19
N THR A 436 -13.33 7.36 -16.48
CA THR A 436 -13.35 8.09 -15.21
C THR A 436 -13.34 9.61 -15.37
N LEU A 437 -13.07 10.13 -16.57
CA LEU A 437 -12.91 11.57 -16.80
C LEU A 437 -14.15 12.42 -16.44
N ASP A 438 -15.34 11.84 -16.48
CA ASP A 438 -16.60 12.49 -16.10
C ASP A 438 -16.95 12.30 -14.62
N GLN A 439 -16.14 11.53 -13.87
CA GLN A 439 -16.32 11.39 -12.43
C GLN A 439 -15.82 12.64 -11.72
N LYS A 440 -16.52 12.99 -10.64
CA LYS A 440 -16.08 14.06 -9.75
C LYS A 440 -14.88 13.60 -8.92
N ILE A 441 -13.98 14.53 -8.65
CA ILE A 441 -12.75 14.26 -7.88
C ILE A 441 -13.07 13.69 -6.49
N ASN A 442 -14.13 14.11 -5.82
CA ASN A 442 -14.56 13.56 -4.54
C ASN A 442 -15.09 12.11 -4.58
N GLN A 443 -15.29 11.54 -5.77
CA GLN A 443 -15.71 10.15 -5.95
C GLN A 443 -14.53 9.19 -6.17
N LEU A 444 -13.34 9.73 -6.36
CA LEU A 444 -12.11 8.97 -6.56
C LEU A 444 -11.55 8.47 -5.23
N SER A 445 -10.84 7.34 -5.28
CA SER A 445 -10.05 6.87 -4.14
C SER A 445 -8.92 7.85 -3.80
N GLY A 446 -8.43 7.81 -2.55
CA GLY A 446 -7.31 8.63 -2.12
C GLY A 446 -6.06 8.47 -2.99
N GLY A 447 -5.79 7.24 -3.45
CA GLY A 447 -4.66 6.96 -4.35
C GLY A 447 -4.83 7.57 -5.75
N GLU A 448 -6.04 7.51 -6.33
CA GLU A 448 -6.33 8.15 -7.62
C GLU A 448 -6.23 9.67 -7.52
N GLN A 449 -6.71 10.26 -6.43
CA GLN A 449 -6.57 11.70 -6.18
C GLN A 449 -5.11 12.10 -5.99
N ASN A 450 -4.30 11.28 -5.32
CA ASN A 450 -2.87 11.51 -5.18
C ASN A 450 -2.16 11.47 -6.53
N LEU A 451 -2.43 10.47 -7.37
CA LEU A 451 -1.89 10.38 -8.74
C LEU A 451 -2.34 11.56 -9.62
N LEU A 452 -3.57 12.09 -9.44
CA LEU A 452 -4.03 13.30 -10.12
C LEU A 452 -3.22 14.54 -9.71
N GLN A 453 -2.90 14.70 -8.42
CA GLN A 453 -2.03 15.78 -7.98
C GLN A 453 -0.63 15.68 -8.61
N VAL A 454 -0.04 14.47 -8.61
CA VAL A 454 1.25 14.22 -9.26
C VAL A 454 1.19 14.54 -10.75
N ALA A 455 0.12 14.11 -11.46
CA ALA A 455 -0.09 14.43 -12.87
C ALA A 455 -0.21 15.94 -13.12
N LYS A 456 -0.86 16.67 -12.21
CA LYS A 456 -0.99 18.14 -12.29
C LYS A 456 0.35 18.84 -12.09
N ILE A 457 1.15 18.39 -11.10
CA ILE A 457 2.51 18.89 -10.87
C ILE A 457 3.40 18.63 -12.09
N ALA A 458 3.29 17.48 -12.72
CA ALA A 458 4.08 17.12 -13.90
C ALA A 458 3.85 18.04 -15.12
N LEU A 459 2.71 18.73 -15.17
CA LEU A 459 2.39 19.74 -16.20
C LEU A 459 2.82 21.16 -15.81
N SER A 460 3.30 21.36 -14.59
CA SER A 460 3.78 22.67 -14.14
C SER A 460 5.23 22.90 -14.54
N ASN A 461 5.71 24.13 -14.35
CA ASN A 461 7.12 24.49 -14.51
C ASN A 461 7.86 24.42 -13.16
N ALA A 462 7.32 23.71 -12.18
CA ALA A 462 7.91 23.66 -10.84
C ALA A 462 9.33 23.14 -10.88
N ASN A 463 10.25 23.90 -10.25
CA ASN A 463 11.66 23.54 -10.07
C ASN A 463 11.98 23.19 -8.61
N VAL A 464 11.06 23.46 -7.69
CA VAL A 464 11.09 22.98 -6.31
C VAL A 464 9.79 22.27 -5.98
N LEU A 465 9.88 21.03 -5.52
CA LEU A 465 8.72 20.22 -5.14
C LEU A 465 8.59 20.18 -3.61
N LEU A 466 7.39 20.49 -3.13
CA LEU A 466 6.98 20.33 -1.74
C LEU A 466 6.02 19.13 -1.68
N LEU A 467 6.42 18.04 -1.03
CA LEU A 467 5.67 16.79 -1.02
C LEU A 467 5.26 16.41 0.41
N ASP A 468 3.96 16.42 0.69
CA ASP A 468 3.40 16.05 1.99
C ASP A 468 2.81 14.64 1.93
N GLU A 469 3.49 13.67 2.55
CA GLU A 469 3.17 12.24 2.54
C GLU A 469 2.90 11.69 1.12
N PRO A 470 3.87 11.80 0.19
CA PRO A 470 3.64 11.52 -1.23
C PRO A 470 3.27 10.07 -1.53
N SER A 471 3.67 9.10 -0.69
CA SER A 471 3.37 7.67 -0.84
C SER A 471 2.02 7.26 -0.24
N SER A 472 1.34 8.16 0.50
CA SER A 472 0.08 7.82 1.17
C SER A 472 -1.02 7.42 0.19
N HIS A 473 -1.79 6.38 0.52
CA HIS A 473 -2.85 5.78 -0.29
C HIS A 473 -2.42 5.21 -1.66
N LEU A 474 -1.14 5.27 -2.00
CA LEU A 474 -0.64 4.66 -3.24
C LEU A 474 -0.40 3.16 -3.04
N ASP A 475 -0.75 2.37 -4.04
CA ASP A 475 -0.33 0.98 -4.07
C ASP A 475 1.20 0.87 -4.27
N ILE A 476 1.74 -0.32 -4.04
CA ILE A 476 3.18 -0.56 -4.05
C ILE A 476 3.81 -0.16 -5.40
N TYR A 477 3.11 -0.39 -6.52
CA TYR A 477 3.63 -0.09 -7.86
C TYR A 477 3.69 1.41 -8.11
N ALA A 478 2.67 2.13 -7.68
CA ALA A 478 2.63 3.59 -7.75
C ALA A 478 3.67 4.23 -6.82
N GLN A 479 3.88 3.67 -5.61
CA GLN A 479 4.96 4.10 -4.71
C GLN A 479 6.34 3.95 -5.36
N LEU A 480 6.65 2.80 -5.95
CA LEU A 480 7.93 2.56 -6.62
C LEU A 480 8.13 3.46 -7.84
N ALA A 481 7.07 3.73 -8.61
CA ALA A 481 7.13 4.64 -9.74
C ALA A 481 7.38 6.09 -9.29
N LEU A 482 6.72 6.53 -8.23
CA LEU A 482 6.89 7.86 -7.65
C LEU A 482 8.29 8.04 -7.04
N GLU A 483 8.78 7.07 -6.28
CA GLU A 483 10.15 7.08 -5.74
C GLU A 483 11.18 7.24 -6.85
N LYS A 484 11.03 6.48 -7.93
CA LYS A 484 11.92 6.59 -9.08
C LYS A 484 11.84 7.97 -9.74
N ALA A 485 10.63 8.50 -9.93
CA ALA A 485 10.44 9.83 -10.52
C ALA A 485 11.07 10.92 -9.65
N ILE A 486 10.91 10.86 -8.32
CA ILE A 486 11.54 11.81 -7.38
C ILE A 486 13.08 11.67 -7.41
N ALA A 487 13.60 10.44 -7.42
CA ALA A 487 15.05 10.20 -7.48
C ALA A 487 15.67 10.72 -8.79
N ASP A 488 14.99 10.57 -9.92
CA ASP A 488 15.43 11.02 -11.25
C ASP A 488 15.20 12.53 -11.49
N TYR A 489 14.39 13.19 -10.65
CA TYR A 489 14.06 14.61 -10.80
C TYR A 489 15.28 15.51 -10.58
N GLN A 490 15.49 16.49 -11.47
CA GLN A 490 16.66 17.36 -11.47
C GLN A 490 16.52 18.65 -10.64
N GLY A 491 15.33 18.91 -10.08
CA GLY A 491 15.09 20.04 -9.19
C GLY A 491 15.22 19.69 -7.71
N ALA A 492 15.02 20.70 -6.87
CA ALA A 492 15.03 20.52 -5.44
C ALA A 492 13.71 19.88 -4.95
N VAL A 493 13.79 19.08 -3.91
CA VAL A 493 12.62 18.43 -3.28
C VAL A 493 12.70 18.61 -1.77
N LEU A 494 11.62 19.09 -1.17
CA LEU A 494 11.38 19.05 0.27
C LEU A 494 10.17 18.15 0.52
N MET A 495 10.39 16.99 1.17
CA MET A 495 9.30 16.06 1.44
C MET A 495 9.12 15.77 2.92
N VAL A 496 7.89 15.66 3.36
CA VAL A 496 7.50 15.05 4.63
C VAL A 496 7.07 13.62 4.33
N SER A 497 7.64 12.65 5.00
CA SER A 497 7.23 11.25 4.84
C SER A 497 7.49 10.45 6.10
N HIS A 498 6.56 9.53 6.39
CA HIS A 498 6.70 8.46 7.38
C HIS A 498 7.03 7.10 6.75
N ASP A 499 7.17 7.03 5.43
CA ASP A 499 7.64 5.84 4.73
C ASP A 499 9.17 5.85 4.67
N PHE A 500 9.78 4.95 5.46
CA PHE A 500 11.23 4.76 5.49
C PHE A 500 11.83 4.52 4.10
N TYR A 501 11.20 3.69 3.28
CA TYR A 501 11.70 3.36 1.94
C TYR A 501 11.65 4.57 1.01
N ASN A 502 10.60 5.38 1.12
CA ASN A 502 10.50 6.63 0.38
C ASN A 502 11.64 7.59 0.77
N ILE A 503 11.85 7.81 2.07
CA ILE A 503 12.95 8.67 2.56
C ILE A 503 14.30 8.17 2.06
N VAL A 504 14.59 6.87 2.24
CA VAL A 504 15.92 6.29 1.93
C VAL A 504 16.20 6.21 0.44
N ASN A 505 15.16 6.04 -0.39
CA ASN A 505 15.32 5.93 -1.84
C ASN A 505 15.34 7.29 -2.55
N CYS A 506 14.75 8.32 -1.94
CA CYS A 506 14.56 9.61 -2.59
C CYS A 506 15.44 10.73 -2.04
N ALA A 507 15.76 10.75 -0.72
CA ALA A 507 16.41 11.91 -0.10
C ALA A 507 17.94 11.78 0.05
N ASP A 508 18.63 12.92 -0.03
CA ASP A 508 20.08 13.05 0.22
C ASP A 508 20.39 13.22 1.71
N SER A 509 19.50 13.91 2.44
CA SER A 509 19.59 14.16 3.87
C SER A 509 18.21 14.28 4.51
N VAL A 510 18.16 14.19 5.84
CA VAL A 510 16.92 14.23 6.62
C VAL A 510 16.97 15.33 7.66
N LEU A 511 15.93 16.15 7.73
CA LEU A 511 15.63 17.02 8.86
C LEU A 511 14.82 16.20 9.89
N PHE A 512 15.48 15.81 10.94
CA PHE A 512 14.84 15.05 12.01
C PHE A 512 14.27 16.00 13.06
N VAL A 513 12.96 15.95 13.27
CA VAL A 513 12.25 16.74 14.29
C VAL A 513 12.28 15.96 15.59
N ASP A 514 12.97 16.51 16.60
CA ASP A 514 13.11 15.94 17.94
C ASP A 514 12.97 17.06 18.98
N ASP A 515 12.12 16.83 19.97
CA ASP A 515 11.84 17.78 21.06
C ASP A 515 11.70 19.26 20.58
N LYS A 516 10.77 19.47 19.61
CA LYS A 516 10.44 20.79 19.02
C LYS A 516 11.58 21.45 18.21
N SER A 517 12.74 20.82 18.11
CA SER A 517 13.89 21.28 17.35
C SER A 517 14.10 20.45 16.08
N VAL A 518 14.77 21.05 15.11
CA VAL A 518 15.07 20.37 13.84
C VAL A 518 16.57 20.21 13.71
N ARG A 519 16.99 18.99 13.40
CA ARG A 519 18.41 18.69 13.19
C ARG A 519 18.61 17.99 11.85
N ARG A 520 19.52 18.51 11.04
CA ARG A 520 19.92 17.87 9.78
C ARG A 520 20.83 16.68 10.03
N VAL A 521 20.44 15.53 9.47
CA VAL A 521 21.14 14.25 9.60
C VAL A 521 21.46 13.73 8.20
N ARG A 522 22.71 13.28 8.00
CA ARG A 522 23.11 12.65 6.73
C ARG A 522 22.35 11.34 6.53
N MET A 523 21.93 11.03 5.31
CA MET A 523 21.18 9.81 4.97
C MET A 523 21.86 8.54 5.51
N ARG A 524 23.17 8.39 5.41
CA ARG A 524 23.89 7.23 5.96
C ARG A 524 23.64 7.03 7.46
N THR A 525 23.68 8.11 8.23
CA THR A 525 23.49 8.08 9.70
C THR A 525 22.02 7.81 10.05
N PHE A 526 21.09 8.43 9.32
CA PHE A 526 19.65 8.17 9.47
C PHE A 526 19.33 6.71 9.20
N ARG A 527 19.76 6.19 8.07
CA ARG A 527 19.59 4.80 7.65
C ARG A 527 20.11 3.83 8.71
N GLN A 528 21.33 4.04 9.22
CA GLN A 528 21.90 3.19 10.25
C GLN A 528 21.04 3.18 11.52
N LYS A 529 20.61 4.34 12.01
CA LYS A 529 19.76 4.45 13.20
C LYS A 529 18.42 3.75 13.06
N VAL A 530 17.74 3.92 11.91
CA VAL A 530 16.45 3.29 11.66
C VAL A 530 16.59 1.77 11.58
N TYR A 531 17.62 1.27 10.86
CA TYR A 531 17.85 -0.17 10.79
C TYR A 531 18.21 -0.78 12.15
N GLU A 532 19.01 -0.10 12.97
CA GLU A 532 19.36 -0.57 14.32
C GLU A 532 18.13 -0.61 15.25
N LYS A 533 17.19 0.34 15.09
CA LYS A 533 16.01 0.45 15.98
C LYS A 533 14.85 -0.46 15.56
N TYR A 534 14.57 -0.58 14.26
CA TYR A 534 13.31 -1.15 13.76
C TYR A 534 13.47 -2.48 13.02
N PHE A 535 14.67 -2.85 12.61
CA PHE A 535 14.90 -4.06 11.82
C PHE A 535 15.79 -5.09 12.56
N PRO A 536 15.71 -6.38 12.19
CA PRO A 536 16.59 -7.40 12.73
C PRO A 536 18.08 -7.09 12.47
N LYS A 537 18.95 -7.61 13.34
CA LYS A 537 20.40 -7.49 13.16
C LYS A 537 20.82 -8.03 11.79
N ASN A 538 21.74 -7.32 11.13
CA ASN A 538 22.26 -7.63 9.77
C ASN A 538 21.26 -7.44 8.61
N TYR A 539 20.06 -6.92 8.86
CA TYR A 539 19.09 -6.67 7.79
C TYR A 539 19.63 -5.72 6.73
N LEU A 540 20.32 -4.64 7.13
CA LEU A 540 20.91 -3.66 6.22
C LEU A 540 21.88 -4.29 5.20
N GLU A 541 22.78 -5.18 5.67
CA GLU A 541 23.74 -5.86 4.81
C GLU A 541 23.04 -6.79 3.80
N LYS A 542 22.05 -7.54 4.29
CA LYS A 542 21.22 -8.41 3.44
C LYS A 542 20.45 -7.61 2.40
N GLU A 543 19.84 -6.50 2.79
CA GLU A 543 19.08 -5.65 1.87
C GLU A 543 19.97 -5.04 0.79
N GLN A 544 21.16 -4.55 1.15
CA GLN A 544 22.10 -4.01 0.17
C GLN A 544 22.50 -5.05 -0.87
N LYS A 545 22.83 -6.26 -0.42
CA LYS A 545 23.19 -7.36 -1.30
C LYS A 545 22.02 -7.77 -2.21
N ARG A 546 20.81 -7.82 -1.64
CA ARG A 546 19.59 -8.11 -2.39
C ARG A 546 19.35 -7.07 -3.49
N LYS A 547 19.35 -5.77 -3.16
CA LYS A 547 19.16 -4.69 -4.14
C LYS A 547 20.21 -4.72 -5.26
N GLU A 548 21.45 -5.05 -4.93
CA GLU A 548 22.51 -5.22 -5.94
C GLU A 548 22.21 -6.37 -6.91
N LEU A 549 21.74 -7.51 -6.39
CA LEU A 549 21.35 -8.65 -7.22
C LEU A 549 20.13 -8.33 -8.08
N GLU A 550 19.08 -7.71 -7.52
CA GLU A 550 17.86 -7.29 -8.23
C GLU A 550 18.18 -6.33 -9.39
N MET A 551 19.09 -5.37 -9.17
CA MET A 551 19.57 -4.48 -10.25
C MET A 551 20.30 -5.24 -11.35
N LYS A 552 21.15 -6.21 -11.00
CA LYS A 552 21.86 -7.04 -11.99
C LYS A 552 20.87 -7.91 -12.79
N ILE A 553 19.90 -8.53 -12.13
CA ILE A 553 18.84 -9.32 -12.78
C ILE A 553 18.06 -8.43 -13.75
N SER A 554 17.61 -7.26 -13.31
CA SER A 554 16.87 -6.31 -14.15
C SER A 554 17.69 -5.85 -15.36
N ALA A 555 19.01 -5.66 -15.20
CA ALA A 555 19.90 -5.31 -16.29
C ALA A 555 20.07 -6.46 -17.32
N CYS A 556 20.13 -7.71 -16.85
CA CYS A 556 20.16 -8.90 -17.70
C CYS A 556 18.85 -9.06 -18.48
N LEU A 557 17.69 -8.91 -17.80
CA LEU A 557 16.37 -8.99 -18.44
C LEU A 557 16.20 -7.94 -19.55
N LYS A 558 16.64 -6.69 -19.33
CA LYS A 558 16.63 -5.64 -20.38
C LYS A 558 17.49 -5.96 -21.59
N LYS A 559 18.55 -6.76 -21.41
CA LYS A 559 19.44 -7.21 -22.49
C LYS A 559 19.03 -8.53 -23.11
N HIS A 560 17.95 -9.15 -22.60
CA HIS A 560 17.51 -10.51 -22.98
C HIS A 560 18.55 -11.61 -22.68
N ASP A 561 19.41 -11.38 -21.67
CA ASP A 561 20.43 -12.34 -21.22
C ASP A 561 19.84 -13.25 -20.12
N ILE A 562 19.08 -14.27 -20.51
CA ILE A 562 18.27 -15.08 -19.59
C ILE A 562 19.13 -15.96 -18.67
N GLU A 563 20.13 -16.67 -19.22
CA GLU A 563 20.96 -17.59 -18.42
C GLU A 563 21.71 -16.92 -17.26
N PRO A 564 22.33 -15.73 -17.42
CA PRO A 564 22.87 -14.97 -16.29
C PRO A 564 21.79 -14.51 -15.32
N ALA A 565 20.59 -14.11 -15.81
CA ALA A 565 19.49 -13.69 -14.96
C ALA A 565 19.02 -14.83 -14.04
N ALA A 566 18.82 -16.03 -14.57
CA ALA A 566 18.43 -17.22 -13.80
C ALA A 566 19.45 -17.56 -12.69
N LYS A 567 20.75 -17.55 -12.99
CA LYS A 567 21.80 -17.78 -11.99
C LYS A 567 21.82 -16.74 -10.89
N LEU A 568 21.52 -15.48 -11.21
CA LEU A 568 21.42 -14.40 -10.23
C LEU A 568 20.16 -14.54 -9.36
N CYS A 569 19.03 -15.05 -9.91
CA CYS A 569 17.84 -15.36 -9.12
C CYS A 569 18.13 -16.47 -8.10
N GLU A 570 18.83 -17.55 -8.46
CA GLU A 570 19.27 -18.59 -7.50
C GLU A 570 20.15 -18.00 -6.38
N GLN A 571 21.06 -17.07 -6.70
CA GLN A 571 21.88 -16.40 -5.70
C GLN A 571 21.05 -15.50 -4.79
N LEU A 572 20.01 -14.86 -5.33
CA LEU A 572 19.10 -14.03 -4.58
C LEU A 572 18.28 -14.88 -3.58
N SER A 573 17.71 -16.00 -4.03
CA SER A 573 16.96 -16.95 -3.18
C SER A 573 17.83 -17.51 -2.03
N ASN A 574 19.13 -17.73 -2.26
CA ASN A 574 20.08 -18.19 -1.21
C ASN A 574 20.53 -17.05 -0.26
N THR A 575 20.18 -15.79 -0.51
CA THR A 575 20.59 -14.63 0.30
C THR A 575 19.50 -14.24 1.32
N ILE A 576 18.29 -14.65 1.09
CA ILE A 576 17.12 -14.47 1.96
C ILE A 576 17.25 -15.39 3.18
#